data_46dd5ca71849af4d07528ff9cb1e0e20
#
_entry.id   46dd5ca71849af4d07528ff9cb1e0e20
#
_cell.length_a   1.000
_cell.length_b   1.000
_cell.length_c   1.000
_cell.angle_alpha   90.00
_cell.angle_beta   90.00
_cell.angle_gamma   90.00
#
_symmetry.space_group_name_H-M   'P 1'
#
loop_
_entity.id
_entity.type
_entity.pdbx_description
1 polymer ?
#
loop_
_entity_poly.entity_id
_entity_poly.type
_entity_poly.pdbx_seq_one_letter_code
_entity_poly.pdbx_strand_id
1 'polypeptide(L)'
;MNEENTTQNPVEDNTPDYIGEIQKLRDNTVSKEDYERLREENKRLISSLANGESIGVEPEAKPDINALRKKVFENEHQSNLEYWENALNLRQALIDSGENDPFLPYGHKIVPTTEDVECANRVAEVVKECIEYANGDSQLFTNELNRRTVDVALPRKKH
;
A
#
# COMPACT_ATOMS: atom_id res chain seq x y z
N MET A 1 -46.89 56.68 -18.60
CA MET A 1 -45.81 55.85 -19.16
C MET A 1 -45.25 55.06 -18.01
N ASN A 2 -45.76 53.85 -17.87
CA ASN A 2 -45.27 52.87 -16.84
C ASN A 2 -44.45 51.81 -17.58
N GLU A 3 -43.18 51.79 -17.32
CA GLU A 3 -42.30 50.69 -17.77
C GLU A 3 -42.37 49.59 -16.71
N GLU A 4 -42.99 48.48 -17.06
CA GLU A 4 -42.96 47.24 -16.28
C GLU A 4 -41.60 46.59 -16.45
N ASN A 5 -40.85 46.54 -15.36
CA ASN A 5 -39.58 45.82 -15.25
C ASN A 5 -39.88 44.36 -14.89
N THR A 6 -39.95 43.51 -15.92
CA THR A 6 -40.14 42.08 -15.75
C THR A 6 -38.81 41.44 -15.40
N THR A 7 -38.57 41.22 -14.13
CA THR A 7 -37.43 40.43 -13.63
C THR A 7 -37.69 38.97 -13.95
N GLN A 8 -37.02 38.42 -14.97
CA GLN A 8 -37.00 37.00 -15.24
C GLN A 8 -36.06 36.32 -14.21
N ASN A 9 -36.65 35.54 -13.31
CA ASN A 9 -35.87 34.59 -12.48
C ASN A 9 -35.32 33.49 -13.40
N PRO A 10 -34.01 33.13 -13.27
CA PRO A 10 -33.50 31.96 -13.96
C PRO A 10 -34.18 30.72 -13.35
N VAL A 11 -34.84 29.96 -14.19
CA VAL A 11 -35.34 28.62 -13.85
C VAL A 11 -34.13 27.74 -13.67
N GLU A 12 -33.85 27.35 -12.43
CA GLU A 12 -32.89 26.31 -12.17
C GLU A 12 -33.36 25.03 -12.87
N ASP A 13 -32.58 24.62 -13.86
CA ASP A 13 -32.79 23.38 -14.61
C ASP A 13 -32.44 22.20 -13.69
N ASN A 14 -33.45 21.71 -12.98
CA ASN A 14 -33.36 20.63 -12.02
C ASN A 14 -33.47 19.26 -12.72
N THR A 15 -32.98 19.16 -13.97
CA THR A 15 -32.89 17.86 -14.64
C THR A 15 -31.80 17.02 -14.01
N PRO A 16 -32.11 15.83 -13.45
CA PRO A 16 -31.12 14.96 -12.84
C PRO A 16 -30.12 14.53 -13.92
N ASP A 17 -28.83 14.64 -13.60
CA ASP A 17 -27.72 14.21 -14.46
C ASP A 17 -27.62 12.68 -14.50
N TYR A 18 -28.54 12.06 -15.23
CA TYR A 18 -28.57 10.61 -15.42
C TYR A 18 -27.30 10.08 -16.10
N ILE A 19 -26.62 10.88 -16.91
CA ILE A 19 -25.40 10.47 -17.61
C ILE A 19 -24.25 10.37 -16.62
N GLY A 20 -24.10 11.35 -15.73
CA GLY A 20 -23.08 11.33 -14.66
C GLY A 20 -23.33 10.22 -13.65
N GLU A 21 -24.59 9.92 -13.31
CA GLU A 21 -24.92 8.80 -12.43
C GLU A 21 -24.65 7.44 -13.08
N ILE A 22 -24.95 7.27 -14.35
CA ILE A 22 -24.64 6.04 -15.10
C ILE A 22 -23.14 5.84 -15.22
N GLN A 23 -22.35 6.89 -15.43
CA GLN A 23 -20.90 6.79 -15.45
C GLN A 23 -20.34 6.37 -14.08
N LYS A 24 -20.79 6.99 -13.00
CA LYS A 24 -20.39 6.61 -11.63
C LYS A 24 -20.76 5.16 -11.28
N LEU A 25 -21.95 4.70 -11.70
CA LEU A 25 -22.36 3.31 -11.52
C LEU A 25 -21.48 2.36 -12.32
N ARG A 26 -21.12 2.72 -13.55
CA ARG A 26 -20.26 1.91 -14.41
C ARG A 26 -18.84 1.79 -13.87
N ASP A 27 -18.28 2.87 -13.32
CA ASP A 27 -16.94 2.89 -12.74
C ASP A 27 -16.86 2.14 -11.39
N ASN A 28 -17.99 2.03 -10.68
CA ASN A 28 -18.09 1.35 -9.40
C ASN A 28 -18.65 -0.08 -9.49
N THR A 29 -19.04 -0.56 -10.68
CA THR A 29 -19.54 -1.93 -10.86
C THR A 29 -18.49 -2.80 -11.53
N VAL A 30 -18.28 -3.96 -10.97
CA VAL A 30 -17.47 -5.02 -11.60
C VAL A 30 -18.17 -5.43 -12.90
N SER A 31 -17.41 -5.59 -14.00
CA SER A 31 -18.00 -6.03 -15.25
C SER A 31 -18.69 -7.39 -15.07
N LYS A 32 -19.76 -7.64 -15.86
CA LYS A 32 -20.48 -8.92 -15.80
C LYS A 32 -19.55 -10.10 -16.05
N GLU A 33 -18.59 -9.93 -16.95
CA GLU A 33 -17.58 -10.96 -17.29
C GLU A 33 -16.65 -11.23 -16.10
N ASP A 34 -16.18 -10.20 -15.40
CA ASP A 34 -15.36 -10.36 -14.21
C ASP A 34 -16.14 -10.99 -13.06
N TYR A 35 -17.42 -10.63 -12.91
CA TYR A 35 -18.28 -11.26 -11.90
C TYR A 35 -18.49 -12.75 -12.18
N GLU A 36 -18.78 -13.12 -13.44
CA GLU A 36 -18.95 -14.51 -13.84
C GLU A 36 -17.65 -15.31 -13.64
N ARG A 37 -16.51 -14.74 -14.01
CA ARG A 37 -15.18 -15.34 -13.78
C ARG A 37 -14.92 -15.59 -12.30
N LEU A 38 -15.11 -14.58 -11.45
CA LEU A 38 -14.94 -14.69 -10.00
C LEU A 38 -15.91 -15.70 -9.37
N ARG A 39 -17.12 -15.79 -9.89
CA ARG A 39 -18.13 -16.74 -9.42
C ARG A 39 -17.73 -18.18 -9.78
N GLU A 40 -17.22 -18.42 -10.98
CA GLU A 40 -16.74 -19.74 -11.40
C GLU A 40 -15.48 -20.15 -10.60
N GLU A 41 -14.58 -19.23 -10.39
CA GLU A 41 -13.37 -19.44 -9.58
C GLU A 41 -13.72 -19.77 -8.13
N ASN A 42 -14.62 -19.03 -7.50
CA ASN A 42 -15.13 -19.34 -6.17
C ASN A 42 -15.81 -20.71 -6.11
N LYS A 43 -16.62 -21.07 -7.12
CA LYS A 43 -17.27 -22.37 -7.19
C LYS A 43 -16.25 -23.50 -7.30
N ARG A 44 -15.19 -23.30 -8.10
CA ARG A 44 -14.07 -24.25 -8.23
C ARG A 44 -13.31 -24.40 -6.92
N LEU A 45 -13.01 -23.30 -6.24
CA LEU A 45 -12.34 -23.28 -4.95
C LEU A 45 -13.15 -24.02 -3.87
N ILE A 46 -14.46 -23.76 -3.80
CA ILE A 46 -15.36 -24.44 -2.85
C ILE A 46 -15.45 -25.93 -3.15
N SER A 47 -15.51 -26.33 -4.44
CA SER A 47 -15.54 -27.73 -4.84
C SER A 47 -14.25 -28.46 -4.47
N SER A 48 -13.09 -27.83 -4.67
CA SER A 48 -11.79 -28.39 -4.29
C SER A 48 -11.68 -28.57 -2.78
N LEU A 49 -12.14 -27.58 -2.01
CA LEU A 49 -12.19 -27.65 -0.54
C LEU A 49 -13.12 -28.76 -0.05
N ALA A 50 -14.30 -28.92 -0.67
CA ALA A 50 -15.27 -29.95 -0.30
C ALA A 50 -14.77 -31.37 -0.64
N ASN A 51 -13.98 -31.51 -1.68
CA ASN A 51 -13.40 -32.79 -2.09
C ASN A 51 -12.11 -33.16 -1.32
N GLY A 52 -11.65 -32.29 -0.41
CA GLY A 52 -10.38 -32.51 0.31
C GLY A 52 -9.16 -32.46 -0.60
N GLU A 53 -9.33 -31.99 -1.84
CA GLU A 53 -8.22 -31.71 -2.73
C GLU A 53 -7.50 -30.48 -2.15
N SER A 54 -6.23 -30.65 -1.80
CA SER A 54 -5.33 -29.54 -1.53
C SER A 54 -5.41 -28.62 -2.75
N ILE A 55 -6.11 -27.49 -2.62
CA ILE A 55 -6.00 -26.47 -3.65
C ILE A 55 -4.51 -26.19 -3.71
N GLY A 56 -3.89 -26.53 -4.82
CA GLY A 56 -2.52 -26.15 -5.09
C GLY A 56 -2.46 -24.63 -5.30
N VAL A 57 -2.75 -23.90 -4.24
CA VAL A 57 -2.06 -22.64 -3.99
C VAL A 57 -0.64 -23.13 -3.75
N GLU A 58 0.18 -23.11 -4.80
CA GLU A 58 1.63 -23.15 -4.59
C GLU A 58 1.84 -22.16 -3.44
N PRO A 59 2.35 -22.62 -2.27
CA PRO A 59 2.67 -21.68 -1.22
C PRO A 59 3.59 -20.69 -1.91
N GLU A 60 3.20 -19.42 -1.94
CA GLU A 60 4.03 -18.37 -2.52
C GLU A 60 5.42 -18.64 -2.01
N ALA A 61 6.34 -18.94 -2.94
CA ALA A 61 7.66 -19.45 -2.58
C ALA A 61 8.22 -18.46 -1.58
N LYS A 62 8.44 -18.90 -0.33
CA LYS A 62 8.90 -18.02 0.73
C LYS A 62 10.06 -17.22 0.18
N PRO A 63 10.04 -15.90 0.26
CA PRO A 63 11.05 -15.08 -0.36
C PRO A 63 12.42 -15.53 0.13
N ASP A 64 13.36 -15.74 -0.78
CA ASP A 64 14.72 -16.13 -0.43
C ASP A 64 15.41 -14.97 0.30
N ILE A 65 15.47 -15.07 1.61
CA ILE A 65 16.08 -14.06 2.50
C ILE A 65 17.51 -13.76 2.08
N ASN A 66 18.29 -14.77 1.63
CA ASN A 66 19.66 -14.56 1.19
C ASN A 66 19.72 -13.76 -0.10
N ALA A 67 18.82 -14.01 -1.03
CA ALA A 67 18.70 -13.22 -2.26
C ALA A 67 18.28 -11.78 -1.96
N LEU A 68 17.36 -11.57 -1.01
CA LEU A 68 16.96 -10.23 -0.56
C LEU A 68 18.10 -9.50 0.16
N ARG A 69 18.86 -10.18 1.03
CA ARG A 69 20.05 -9.59 1.67
C ARG A 69 21.08 -9.13 0.64
N LYS A 70 21.34 -9.92 -0.40
CA LYS A 70 22.23 -9.53 -1.49
C LYS A 70 21.73 -8.30 -2.23
N LYS A 71 20.44 -8.22 -2.53
CA LYS A 71 19.84 -7.05 -3.19
C LYS A 71 20.02 -5.78 -2.36
N VAL A 72 19.87 -5.85 -1.04
CA VAL A 72 19.98 -4.69 -0.15
C VAL A 72 21.44 -4.28 0.06
N PHE A 73 22.37 -5.23 0.25
CA PHE A 73 23.72 -4.93 0.73
C PHE A 73 24.81 -5.03 -0.34
N GLU A 74 24.60 -5.77 -1.42
CA GLU A 74 25.62 -6.01 -2.45
C GLU A 74 25.32 -5.26 -3.77
N ASN A 75 24.16 -4.62 -3.91
CA ASN A 75 23.81 -3.88 -5.12
C ASN A 75 24.20 -2.40 -5.00
N GLU A 76 25.41 -2.05 -5.44
CA GLU A 76 25.96 -0.70 -5.35
C GLU A 76 25.28 0.33 -6.28
N HIS A 77 24.49 -0.11 -7.28
CA HIS A 77 23.92 0.73 -8.32
C HIS A 77 22.40 0.93 -8.20
N GLN A 78 21.79 0.51 -7.10
CA GLN A 78 20.36 0.68 -6.91
C GLN A 78 20.00 2.14 -6.58
N SER A 79 18.83 2.57 -7.04
CA SER A 79 18.26 3.85 -6.66
C SER A 79 17.79 3.84 -5.20
N ASN A 80 17.57 5.02 -4.62
CA ASN A 80 16.99 5.11 -3.27
C ASN A 80 15.63 4.39 -3.16
N LEU A 81 14.80 4.47 -4.18
CA LEU A 81 13.51 3.79 -4.23
C LEU A 81 13.71 2.27 -4.17
N GLU A 82 14.52 1.71 -5.06
CA GLU A 82 14.80 0.26 -5.11
C GLU A 82 15.44 -0.26 -3.82
N TYR A 83 16.32 0.53 -3.21
CA TYR A 83 16.91 0.20 -1.92
C TYR A 83 15.82 0.01 -0.86
N TRP A 84 14.92 0.98 -0.73
CA TRP A 84 13.88 0.93 0.29
C TRP A 84 12.81 -0.13 0.01
N GLU A 85 12.47 -0.38 -1.24
CA GLU A 85 11.61 -1.52 -1.63
C GLU A 85 12.24 -2.85 -1.20
N ASN A 86 13.52 -3.05 -1.53
CA ASN A 86 14.25 -4.25 -1.14
C ASN A 86 14.39 -4.38 0.39
N ALA A 87 14.64 -3.26 1.08
CA ALA A 87 14.76 -3.23 2.54
C ALA A 87 13.45 -3.59 3.25
N LEU A 88 12.29 -3.08 2.77
CA LEU A 88 10.98 -3.45 3.30
C LEU A 88 10.63 -4.91 3.01
N ASN A 89 10.93 -5.41 1.82
CA ASN A 89 10.73 -6.81 1.46
C ASN A 89 11.60 -7.75 2.32
N LEU A 90 12.85 -7.37 2.57
CA LEU A 90 13.75 -8.11 3.47
C LEU A 90 13.22 -8.09 4.91
N ARG A 91 12.79 -6.92 5.41
CA ARG A 91 12.19 -6.78 6.73
C ARG A 91 11.01 -7.73 6.91
N GLN A 92 10.07 -7.72 5.95
CA GLN A 92 8.88 -8.57 6.01
C GLN A 92 9.26 -10.05 6.01
N ALA A 93 10.17 -10.47 5.11
CA ALA A 93 10.62 -11.85 5.03
C ALA A 93 11.30 -12.33 6.33
N LEU A 94 12.07 -11.46 7.00
CA LEU A 94 12.71 -11.77 8.29
C LEU A 94 11.66 -11.93 9.39
N ILE A 95 10.69 -11.03 9.49
CA ILE A 95 9.61 -11.12 10.48
C ILE A 95 8.77 -12.40 10.25
N ASP A 96 8.42 -12.72 9.01
CA ASP A 96 7.64 -13.91 8.65
C ASP A 96 8.40 -15.23 8.92
N SER A 97 9.74 -15.17 8.91
CA SER A 97 10.59 -16.31 9.28
C SER A 97 10.82 -16.44 10.80
N GLY A 98 10.33 -15.48 11.60
CA GLY A 98 10.53 -15.42 13.05
C GLY A 98 11.89 -14.85 13.46
N GLU A 99 12.60 -14.20 12.54
CA GLU A 99 13.82 -13.47 12.85
C GLU A 99 13.48 -12.06 13.42
N ASN A 100 14.48 -11.43 14.03
CA ASN A 100 14.29 -10.10 14.58
C ASN A 100 14.06 -9.05 13.48
N ASP A 101 13.15 -8.11 13.72
CA ASP A 101 12.93 -6.97 12.85
C ASP A 101 14.22 -6.12 12.75
N PRO A 102 14.80 -5.94 11.55
CA PRO A 102 16.03 -5.19 11.35
C PRO A 102 15.91 -3.70 11.68
N PHE A 103 14.68 -3.16 11.80
CA PHE A 103 14.46 -1.76 12.17
C PHE A 103 14.47 -1.55 13.68
N LEU A 104 14.51 -2.63 14.46
CA LEU A 104 14.62 -2.52 15.91
C LEU A 104 16.06 -2.27 16.38
N PRO A 105 16.23 -1.58 17.51
CA PRO A 105 17.56 -1.42 18.10
C PRO A 105 18.17 -2.79 18.43
N TYR A 106 19.41 -2.97 17.98
CA TYR A 106 20.12 -4.24 18.04
C TYR A 106 21.43 -4.08 18.80
N GLY A 107 21.76 -5.04 19.69
CA GLY A 107 23.03 -5.06 20.40
C GLY A 107 23.02 -5.92 21.65
N HIS A 108 24.23 -6.20 22.20
CA HIS A 108 24.39 -6.92 23.47
C HIS A 108 23.70 -6.14 24.61
N LYS A 109 22.69 -6.72 25.23
CA LYS A 109 21.88 -6.15 26.33
C LYS A 109 20.79 -5.12 25.90
N ILE A 110 20.52 -4.94 24.62
CA ILE A 110 19.40 -4.11 24.17
C ILE A 110 18.19 -5.02 24.02
N VAL A 111 17.13 -4.75 24.79
CA VAL A 111 15.83 -5.37 24.63
C VAL A 111 14.92 -4.31 24.02
N PRO A 112 14.37 -4.51 22.82
CA PRO A 112 13.45 -3.59 22.23
C PRO A 112 12.23 -3.36 23.13
N THR A 113 11.82 -2.12 23.27
CA THR A 113 10.60 -1.74 23.98
C THR A 113 9.39 -1.73 23.03
N THR A 114 8.19 -1.66 23.59
CA THR A 114 6.97 -1.49 22.80
C THR A 114 7.04 -0.20 21.96
N GLU A 115 7.61 0.87 22.51
CA GLU A 115 7.81 2.14 21.79
C GLU A 115 8.75 2.00 20.59
N ASP A 116 9.81 1.18 20.72
CA ASP A 116 10.75 0.88 19.62
C ASP A 116 10.02 0.13 18.50
N VAL A 117 9.16 -0.84 18.84
CA VAL A 117 8.35 -1.59 17.86
C VAL A 117 7.37 -0.68 17.14
N GLU A 118 6.66 0.19 17.87
CA GLU A 118 5.73 1.15 17.29
C GLU A 118 6.47 2.14 16.35
N CYS A 119 7.67 2.58 16.75
CA CYS A 119 8.51 3.45 15.94
C CYS A 119 8.96 2.74 14.64
N ALA A 120 9.44 1.51 14.74
CA ALA A 120 9.86 0.70 13.58
C ALA A 120 8.71 0.49 12.59
N ASN A 121 7.52 0.19 13.09
CA ASN A 121 6.33 0.02 12.24
C ASN A 121 5.93 1.33 11.57
N ARG A 122 5.94 2.45 12.30
CA ARG A 122 5.62 3.77 11.74
C ARG A 122 6.60 4.17 10.64
N VAL A 123 7.90 3.93 10.85
CA VAL A 123 8.93 4.20 9.82
C VAL A 123 8.66 3.36 8.58
N ALA A 124 8.40 2.06 8.73
CA ALA A 124 8.09 1.17 7.61
C ALA A 124 6.84 1.63 6.84
N GLU A 125 5.80 2.05 7.55
CA GLU A 125 4.56 2.54 6.95
C GLU A 125 4.79 3.83 6.17
N VAL A 126 5.50 4.80 6.73
CA VAL A 126 5.85 6.05 6.03
C VAL A 126 6.66 5.78 4.77
N VAL A 127 7.65 4.88 4.83
CA VAL A 127 8.45 4.51 3.65
C VAL A 127 7.57 3.84 2.58
N LYS A 128 6.69 2.93 2.98
CA LYS A 128 5.76 2.25 2.07
C LYS A 128 4.84 3.26 1.36
N GLU A 129 4.25 4.19 2.10
CA GLU A 129 3.43 5.25 1.51
C GLU A 129 4.21 6.15 0.54
N CYS A 130 5.50 6.44 0.83
CA CYS A 130 6.36 7.19 -0.09
C CYS A 130 6.65 6.41 -1.37
N ILE A 131 6.84 5.09 -1.29
CA ILE A 131 7.03 4.21 -2.45
C ILE A 131 5.77 4.22 -3.32
N GLU A 132 4.60 4.02 -2.72
CA GLU A 132 3.31 4.03 -3.42
C GLU A 132 3.06 5.39 -4.10
N TYR A 133 3.33 6.50 -3.40
CA TYR A 133 3.19 7.84 -3.95
C TYR A 133 4.14 8.10 -5.13
N ALA A 134 5.37 7.61 -5.05
CA ALA A 134 6.40 7.82 -6.07
C ALA A 134 6.12 7.06 -7.38
N ASN A 135 5.37 5.96 -7.33
CA ASN A 135 4.97 5.16 -8.49
C ASN A 135 6.15 4.89 -9.46
N GLY A 136 7.30 4.48 -8.93
CA GLY A 136 8.50 4.18 -9.70
C GLY A 136 9.48 5.35 -9.93
N ASP A 137 9.13 6.58 -9.55
CA ASP A 137 10.01 7.75 -9.66
C ASP A 137 10.88 7.90 -8.40
N SER A 138 12.18 7.57 -8.53
CA SER A 138 13.14 7.65 -7.42
C SER A 138 13.41 9.07 -6.91
N GLN A 139 13.29 10.09 -7.76
CA GLN A 139 13.45 11.47 -7.35
C GLN A 139 12.25 11.94 -6.53
N LEU A 140 11.05 11.59 -6.99
CA LEU A 140 9.80 11.89 -6.28
C LEU A 140 9.77 11.18 -4.93
N PHE A 141 10.18 9.91 -4.88
CA PHE A 141 10.35 9.16 -3.64
C PHE A 141 11.25 9.88 -2.65
N THR A 142 12.45 10.27 -3.08
CA THR A 142 13.43 10.94 -2.21
C THR A 142 12.88 12.26 -1.65
N ASN A 143 12.21 13.04 -2.49
CA ASN A 143 11.62 14.30 -2.07
C ASN A 143 10.48 14.09 -1.04
N GLU A 144 9.61 13.13 -1.29
CA GLU A 144 8.49 12.83 -0.40
C GLU A 144 8.98 12.23 0.93
N LEU A 145 9.97 11.33 0.89
CA LEU A 145 10.57 10.77 2.08
C LEU A 145 11.20 11.87 2.95
N ASN A 146 11.98 12.77 2.36
CA ASN A 146 12.56 13.90 3.08
C ASN A 146 11.49 14.81 3.69
N ARG A 147 10.41 15.10 2.96
CA ARG A 147 9.31 15.92 3.45
C ARG A 147 8.63 15.30 4.67
N ARG A 148 8.35 13.98 4.63
CA ARG A 148 7.64 13.28 5.71
C ARG A 148 8.53 13.00 6.92
N THR A 149 9.82 12.76 6.72
CA THR A 149 10.74 12.47 7.84
C THR A 149 11.10 13.69 8.68
N VAL A 150 10.94 14.89 8.16
CA VAL A 150 11.11 16.14 8.96
C VAL A 150 10.07 16.22 10.08
N ASP A 151 8.86 15.72 9.84
CA ASP A 151 7.74 15.79 10.79
C ASP A 151 7.65 14.56 11.71
N VAL A 152 8.40 13.49 11.44
CA VAL A 152 8.45 12.30 12.30
C VAL A 152 9.35 12.59 13.50
N ALA A 153 8.75 13.06 14.58
CA ALA A 153 9.44 13.18 15.87
C ALA A 153 9.85 11.77 16.35
N LEU A 154 11.11 11.42 16.16
CA LEU A 154 11.68 10.23 16.78
C LEU A 154 11.61 10.40 18.30
N PRO A 155 11.23 9.34 19.05
CA PRO A 155 11.20 9.41 20.51
C PRO A 155 12.60 9.76 21.02
N ARG A 156 12.71 10.94 21.66
CA ARG A 156 13.98 11.34 22.28
C ARG A 156 14.20 10.45 23.49
N LYS A 157 15.27 9.65 23.51
CA LYS A 157 15.67 8.95 24.72
C LYS A 157 15.87 9.98 25.82
N LYS A 158 15.06 9.91 26.87
CA LYS A 158 15.31 10.65 28.11
C LYS A 158 16.51 9.98 28.76
N HIS A 159 17.62 10.67 28.80
CA HIS A 159 18.81 10.29 29.59
C HIS A 159 18.55 10.45 31.07
#